data_74af83131729d5649687cd37a9663840
#
_entry.id   74af83131729d5649687cd37a9663840
#
_cell.length_a   1.000
_cell.length_b   1.000
_cell.length_c   1.000
_cell.angle_alpha   90.00
_cell.angle_beta   90.00
_cell.angle_gamma   90.00
#
_symmetry.space_group_name_H-M   'P 1'
#
loop_
_entity.id
_entity.type
_entity.pdbx_description
1 polymer ?
#
loop_
_entity_poly.entity_id
_entity_poly.type
_entity_poly.pdbx_seq_one_letter_code
_entity_poly.pdbx_strand_id
1 'polypeptide(L)'
;MSLPTVSVIMATYNHADFVKQAIESVLAQKGVEFEFLIADDGSSDQTKDVVALIKDEKIQFFPNELNRGACIVTNELIELASGEFIALINSDDYWTTPDKLAYQVQVMRERPSVGACFGRANFVDRYGRNIDKKSLPFGAVFDQENRSQGQWLRRFFDLGNCICHPTMLIRKSCYEDLGMYKNQLRQLPDFDMWIRLVKRYEIYISDRELINFRILPGENASSQTSTNSIRSINEHLVIAESFFENVNRDQLIEGFSDLLIVKNIPSEEHLYIEKARLFFVENQWLNKPYNIIGLLSMYKIFGNSKLHHLMINDYEMDDRWFQQKMAEVDVLRPKMTEETKVKILWIWSTVKKLIFMFYRK
;
A
#
# COMPACT_ATOMS: atom_id res chain seq x y z
N MET A 1 -7.38 28.93 22.88
CA MET A 1 -7.76 28.70 21.47
C MET A 1 -8.43 27.36 21.40
N SER A 2 -9.48 27.19 20.60
CA SER A 2 -10.04 25.86 20.32
C SER A 2 -9.02 25.03 19.54
N LEU A 3 -8.97 23.71 19.79
CA LEU A 3 -8.14 22.82 19.00
C LEU A 3 -8.59 22.84 17.54
N PRO A 4 -7.66 22.75 16.56
CA PRO A 4 -8.01 22.65 15.15
C PRO A 4 -8.81 21.37 14.88
N THR A 5 -9.67 21.38 13.88
CA THR A 5 -10.41 20.19 13.45
C THR A 5 -9.51 19.23 12.69
N VAL A 6 -8.58 19.76 11.89
CA VAL A 6 -7.68 18.97 11.03
C VAL A 6 -6.22 19.39 11.28
N SER A 7 -5.35 18.42 11.46
CA SER A 7 -3.90 18.62 11.29
C SER A 7 -3.49 18.16 9.90
N VAL A 8 -3.04 19.10 9.08
CA VAL A 8 -2.40 18.75 7.80
C VAL A 8 -0.93 18.46 8.07
N ILE A 9 -0.42 17.36 7.54
CA ILE A 9 0.98 16.97 7.70
C ILE A 9 1.69 16.84 6.36
N MET A 10 2.93 17.29 6.27
CA MET A 10 3.78 17.20 5.09
C MET A 10 5.23 16.93 5.47
N ALA A 11 5.75 15.75 5.12
CA ALA A 11 7.18 15.50 5.09
C ALA A 11 7.73 15.93 3.73
N THR A 12 8.83 16.67 3.70
CA THR A 12 9.47 17.12 2.46
C THR A 12 10.95 16.78 2.43
N TYR A 13 11.47 16.48 1.23
CA TYR A 13 12.90 16.22 1.00
C TYR A 13 13.27 16.50 -0.46
N ASN A 14 14.15 17.50 -0.69
CA ASN A 14 14.64 17.89 -2.01
C ASN A 14 13.52 18.19 -3.02
N HIS A 15 12.54 18.98 -2.63
CA HIS A 15 11.39 19.40 -3.44
C HIS A 15 11.26 20.93 -3.59
N ALA A 16 12.39 21.65 -3.66
CA ALA A 16 12.41 23.12 -3.78
C ALA A 16 11.52 23.66 -4.91
N ASP A 17 11.45 22.95 -6.05
CA ASP A 17 10.65 23.33 -7.22
C ASP A 17 9.12 23.20 -6.99
N PHE A 18 8.68 22.37 -6.03
CA PHE A 18 7.28 21.95 -5.89
C PHE A 18 6.64 22.36 -4.57
N VAL A 19 7.43 22.37 -3.48
CA VAL A 19 6.93 22.52 -2.11
C VAL A 19 6.10 23.78 -1.91
N LYS A 20 6.41 24.88 -2.59
CA LYS A 20 5.65 26.13 -2.53
C LYS A 20 4.21 25.91 -3.00
N GLN A 21 4.01 25.25 -4.15
CA GLN A 21 2.67 24.99 -4.70
C GLN A 21 1.87 24.06 -3.79
N ALA A 22 2.52 23.06 -3.21
CA ALA A 22 1.90 22.17 -2.23
C ALA A 22 1.37 22.99 -1.02
N ILE A 23 2.21 23.84 -0.42
CA ILE A 23 1.86 24.68 0.71
C ILE A 23 0.71 25.63 0.36
N GLU A 24 0.79 26.34 -0.77
CA GLU A 24 -0.25 27.26 -1.22
C GLU A 24 -1.60 26.56 -1.40
N SER A 25 -1.62 25.31 -1.90
CA SER A 25 -2.85 24.53 -2.04
C SER A 25 -3.50 24.16 -0.71
N VAL A 26 -2.70 23.97 0.34
CA VAL A 26 -3.18 23.75 1.72
C VAL A 26 -3.70 25.05 2.32
N LEU A 27 -2.95 26.13 2.22
CA LEU A 27 -3.35 27.43 2.77
C LEU A 27 -4.61 28.00 2.10
N ALA A 28 -4.90 27.57 0.86
CA ALA A 28 -6.13 27.94 0.15
C ALA A 28 -7.39 27.24 0.69
N GLN A 29 -7.27 26.27 1.61
CA GLN A 29 -8.42 25.53 2.15
C GLN A 29 -9.34 26.44 2.97
N LYS A 30 -10.65 26.20 2.82
CA LYS A 30 -11.73 27.01 3.42
C LYS A 30 -12.75 26.11 4.11
N GLY A 31 -13.51 26.70 5.04
CA GLY A 31 -14.66 26.05 5.69
C GLY A 31 -14.31 25.07 6.80
N VAL A 32 -13.04 25.03 7.23
CA VAL A 32 -12.59 24.21 8.37
C VAL A 32 -11.36 24.85 9.03
N GLU A 33 -11.28 24.75 10.34
CA GLU A 33 -10.08 25.16 11.09
C GLU A 33 -9.03 24.06 11.03
N PHE A 34 -7.79 24.42 10.66
CA PHE A 34 -6.69 23.49 10.55
C PHE A 34 -5.35 24.11 10.98
N GLU A 35 -4.44 23.27 11.42
CA GLU A 35 -3.00 23.53 11.55
C GLU A 35 -2.25 22.84 10.42
N PHE A 36 -1.05 23.31 10.10
CA PHE A 36 -0.22 22.71 9.05
C PHE A 36 1.20 22.46 9.57
N LEU A 37 1.50 21.19 9.80
CA LEU A 37 2.78 20.71 10.30
C LEU A 37 3.65 20.28 9.13
N ILE A 38 4.77 20.94 8.91
CA ILE A 38 5.71 20.66 7.83
C ILE A 38 7.05 20.26 8.43
N ALA A 39 7.59 19.10 8.03
CA ALA A 39 8.94 18.72 8.41
C ALA A 39 9.81 18.51 7.18
N ASP A 40 10.95 19.18 7.15
CA ASP A 40 11.99 18.92 6.15
C ASP A 40 12.91 17.81 6.65
N ASP A 41 13.05 16.75 5.87
CA ASP A 41 13.83 15.56 6.21
C ASP A 41 15.32 15.68 5.78
N GLY A 42 15.95 16.80 6.09
CA GLY A 42 17.37 17.02 5.82
C GLY A 42 17.69 17.33 4.37
N SER A 43 16.86 18.14 3.70
CA SER A 43 17.10 18.55 2.30
C SER A 43 18.45 19.20 2.10
N SER A 44 19.07 18.86 0.97
CA SER A 44 20.34 19.44 0.50
C SER A 44 20.15 20.53 -0.56
N ASP A 45 18.94 20.70 -1.09
CA ASP A 45 18.56 21.77 -1.99
C ASP A 45 17.95 22.96 -1.23
N GLN A 46 17.30 23.89 -1.94
CA GLN A 46 16.69 25.08 -1.34
C GLN A 46 15.30 24.84 -0.70
N THR A 47 14.88 23.59 -0.50
CA THR A 47 13.54 23.27 0.07
C THR A 47 13.31 23.98 1.40
N LYS A 48 14.29 23.93 2.33
CA LYS A 48 14.18 24.59 3.65
C LYS A 48 13.96 26.08 3.54
N ASP A 49 14.71 26.73 2.64
CA ASP A 49 14.63 28.18 2.44
C ASP A 49 13.28 28.57 1.86
N VAL A 50 12.78 27.81 0.88
CA VAL A 50 11.45 28.02 0.27
C VAL A 50 10.34 27.93 1.33
N VAL A 51 10.37 26.89 2.19
CA VAL A 51 9.38 26.73 3.27
C VAL A 51 9.51 27.87 4.29
N ALA A 52 10.72 28.22 4.70
CA ALA A 52 10.98 29.25 5.70
C ALA A 52 10.54 30.67 5.26
N LEU A 53 10.47 30.92 3.95
CA LEU A 53 9.99 32.20 3.40
C LEU A 53 8.46 32.36 3.48
N ILE A 54 7.70 31.27 3.56
CA ILE A 54 6.23 31.32 3.63
C ILE A 54 5.84 31.57 5.09
N LYS A 55 5.22 32.73 5.35
CA LYS A 55 4.80 33.14 6.69
C LYS A 55 3.28 33.05 6.79
N ASP A 56 2.79 32.07 7.53
CA ASP A 56 1.38 31.91 7.87
C ASP A 56 1.26 31.34 9.28
N GLU A 57 0.32 31.82 10.08
CA GLU A 57 0.14 31.43 11.49
C GLU A 57 -0.27 29.95 11.66
N LYS A 58 -0.80 29.32 10.61
CA LYS A 58 -1.18 27.91 10.61
C LYS A 58 0.03 26.97 10.45
N ILE A 59 1.16 27.48 9.94
CA ILE A 59 2.34 26.67 9.64
C ILE A 59 3.21 26.52 10.90
N GLN A 60 3.52 25.27 11.20
CA GLN A 60 4.59 24.90 12.13
C GLN A 60 5.65 24.12 11.32
N PHE A 61 6.87 24.69 11.26
CA PHE A 61 7.95 24.14 10.43
C PHE A 61 9.05 23.52 11.28
N PHE A 62 9.41 22.28 11.00
CA PHE A 62 10.39 21.45 11.70
C PHE A 62 11.52 21.03 10.75
N PRO A 63 12.56 21.83 10.54
CA PRO A 63 13.69 21.46 9.70
C PRO A 63 14.63 20.49 10.43
N ASN A 64 14.90 19.33 9.82
CA ASN A 64 15.90 18.38 10.30
C ASN A 64 17.26 18.65 9.65
N GLU A 65 18.33 18.27 10.32
CA GLU A 65 19.70 18.37 9.77
C GLU A 65 20.04 17.17 8.86
N LEU A 66 19.51 15.98 9.18
CA LEU A 66 19.81 14.73 8.49
C LEU A 66 18.54 14.08 7.97
N ASN A 67 18.66 13.40 6.83
CA ASN A 67 17.57 12.56 6.31
C ASN A 67 17.42 11.32 7.18
N ARG A 68 16.22 11.13 7.73
CA ARG A 68 15.85 10.01 8.60
C ARG A 68 14.83 9.08 7.95
N GLY A 69 14.26 9.49 6.83
CA GLY A 69 13.28 8.76 6.05
C GLY A 69 11.83 9.21 6.31
N ALA A 70 11.06 9.23 5.22
CA ALA A 70 9.71 9.80 5.22
C ALA A 70 8.78 9.22 6.28
N CYS A 71 8.83 7.90 6.56
CA CYS A 71 7.98 7.27 7.59
C CYS A 71 8.25 7.81 8.99
N ILE A 72 9.52 7.94 9.37
CA ILE A 72 9.90 8.45 10.69
C ILE A 72 9.37 9.88 10.86
N VAL A 73 9.66 10.72 9.89
CA VAL A 73 9.25 12.12 9.91
C VAL A 73 7.72 12.28 9.90
N THR A 74 7.02 11.47 9.08
CA THR A 74 5.55 11.45 9.06
C THR A 74 4.97 11.03 10.41
N ASN A 75 5.53 10.00 11.05
CA ASN A 75 5.08 9.56 12.37
C ASN A 75 5.26 10.64 13.43
N GLU A 76 6.38 11.36 13.43
CA GLU A 76 6.61 12.49 14.33
C GLU A 76 5.59 13.61 14.12
N LEU A 77 5.23 13.91 12.88
CA LEU A 77 4.17 14.89 12.59
C LEU A 77 2.80 14.40 13.06
N ILE A 78 2.50 13.10 12.98
CA ILE A 78 1.27 12.50 13.54
C ILE A 78 1.23 12.65 15.07
N GLU A 79 2.36 12.45 15.75
CA GLU A 79 2.47 12.64 17.21
C GLU A 79 2.21 14.09 17.62
N LEU A 80 2.76 15.04 16.88
CA LEU A 80 2.60 16.48 17.11
C LEU A 80 1.20 17.01 16.76
N ALA A 81 0.47 16.30 15.89
CA ALA A 81 -0.85 16.71 15.43
C ALA A 81 -1.85 16.85 16.59
N SER A 82 -2.59 17.96 16.65
CA SER A 82 -3.58 18.23 17.69
C SER A 82 -5.04 18.09 17.19
N GLY A 83 -5.25 17.99 15.89
CA GLY A 83 -6.58 17.88 15.27
C GLY A 83 -7.26 16.53 15.48
N GLU A 84 -8.59 16.54 15.41
CA GLU A 84 -9.43 15.33 15.41
C GLU A 84 -9.10 14.42 14.20
N PHE A 85 -8.82 15.06 13.06
CA PHE A 85 -8.48 14.39 11.81
C PHE A 85 -7.07 14.75 11.36
N ILE A 86 -6.43 13.84 10.66
CA ILE A 86 -5.14 14.04 10.00
C ILE A 86 -5.33 13.96 8.50
N ALA A 87 -4.88 14.97 7.77
CA ALA A 87 -4.75 14.97 6.33
C ALA A 87 -3.28 14.97 5.94
N LEU A 88 -2.91 14.23 4.91
CA LEU A 88 -1.54 14.17 4.40
C LEU A 88 -1.48 14.76 2.99
N ILE A 89 -0.39 15.45 2.72
CA ILE A 89 -0.01 15.90 1.39
C ILE A 89 1.46 15.63 1.16
N ASN A 90 1.82 15.14 -0.04
CA ASN A 90 3.21 15.08 -0.48
C ASN A 90 3.67 16.46 -0.96
N SER A 91 4.92 16.77 -0.79
CA SER A 91 5.46 18.09 -1.13
C SER A 91 5.70 18.31 -2.63
N ASP A 92 5.55 17.28 -3.47
CA ASP A 92 5.57 17.33 -4.94
C ASP A 92 4.15 17.38 -5.57
N ASP A 93 3.10 17.18 -4.77
CA ASP A 93 1.70 17.19 -5.18
C ASP A 93 0.99 18.48 -4.75
N TYR A 94 -0.25 18.71 -5.20
CA TYR A 94 -1.08 19.81 -4.73
C TYR A 94 -2.57 19.48 -4.82
N TRP A 95 -3.37 19.98 -3.85
CA TRP A 95 -4.81 19.71 -3.79
C TRP A 95 -5.57 20.43 -4.91
N THR A 96 -6.66 19.81 -5.39
CA THR A 96 -7.42 20.29 -6.55
C THR A 96 -8.39 21.41 -6.23
N THR A 97 -8.98 21.42 -5.02
CA THR A 97 -10.07 22.32 -4.65
C THR A 97 -9.88 22.91 -3.26
N PRO A 98 -10.37 24.15 -3.01
CA PRO A 98 -10.23 24.81 -1.71
C PRO A 98 -11.21 24.29 -0.66
N ASP A 99 -12.11 23.38 -0.97
CA ASP A 99 -13.10 22.79 -0.07
C ASP A 99 -12.82 21.31 0.28
N LYS A 100 -11.65 20.77 -0.11
CA LYS A 100 -11.29 19.37 0.13
C LYS A 100 -11.44 18.97 1.59
N LEU A 101 -10.83 19.73 2.49
CA LEU A 101 -10.87 19.40 3.93
C LEU A 101 -12.28 19.50 4.50
N ALA A 102 -13.00 20.59 4.20
CA ALA A 102 -14.37 20.78 4.69
C ALA A 102 -15.30 19.66 4.19
N TYR A 103 -15.19 19.29 2.92
CA TYR A 103 -15.96 18.19 2.33
C TYR A 103 -15.64 16.85 3.04
N GLN A 104 -14.37 16.51 3.20
CA GLN A 104 -14.00 15.23 3.83
C GLN A 104 -14.38 15.18 5.31
N VAL A 105 -14.24 16.29 6.05
CA VAL A 105 -14.70 16.40 7.45
C VAL A 105 -16.21 16.18 7.54
N GLN A 106 -16.99 16.77 6.63
CA GLN A 106 -18.43 16.53 6.56
C GLN A 106 -18.74 15.05 6.34
N VAL A 107 -18.11 14.41 5.36
CA VAL A 107 -18.27 12.97 5.08
C VAL A 107 -17.97 12.13 6.32
N MET A 108 -16.87 12.43 7.02
CA MET A 108 -16.45 11.70 8.22
C MET A 108 -17.40 11.89 9.40
N ARG A 109 -17.98 13.09 9.56
CA ARG A 109 -18.97 13.39 10.62
C ARG A 109 -20.30 12.70 10.36
N GLU A 110 -20.72 12.62 9.11
CA GLU A 110 -21.95 11.92 8.69
C GLU A 110 -21.83 10.40 8.80
N ARG A 111 -20.61 9.86 8.84
CA ARG A 111 -20.30 8.41 8.85
C ARG A 111 -19.33 8.07 9.99
N PRO A 112 -19.81 7.92 11.23
CA PRO A 112 -18.95 7.66 12.40
C PRO A 112 -18.17 6.33 12.33
N SER A 113 -18.66 5.32 11.61
CA SER A 113 -17.98 4.02 11.39
C SER A 113 -16.77 4.12 10.46
N VAL A 114 -16.69 5.19 9.64
CA VAL A 114 -15.60 5.40 8.69
C VAL A 114 -14.37 5.92 9.41
N GLY A 115 -13.27 5.17 9.34
CA GLY A 115 -11.97 5.53 9.90
C GLY A 115 -11.20 6.52 9.03
N ALA A 116 -11.32 6.41 7.69
CA ALA A 116 -10.67 7.31 6.75
C ALA A 116 -11.50 7.54 5.48
N CYS A 117 -11.37 8.75 4.94
CA CYS A 117 -11.93 9.18 3.65
C CYS A 117 -10.79 9.45 2.66
N PHE A 118 -10.90 8.89 1.48
CA PHE A 118 -9.97 9.08 0.37
C PHE A 118 -10.70 9.64 -0.86
N GLY A 119 -9.97 9.90 -1.93
CA GLY A 119 -10.52 10.32 -3.20
C GLY A 119 -9.66 9.88 -4.38
N ARG A 120 -10.07 10.29 -5.57
CA ARG A 120 -9.37 10.04 -6.82
C ARG A 120 -8.23 11.04 -7.01
N ALA A 121 -7.30 10.69 -7.89
CA ALA A 121 -6.22 11.56 -8.30
C ALA A 121 -6.42 12.04 -9.74
N ASN A 122 -6.12 13.31 -9.99
CA ASN A 122 -5.77 13.82 -11.30
C ASN A 122 -4.25 13.70 -11.48
N PHE A 123 -3.74 13.40 -12.67
CA PHE A 123 -2.31 13.28 -12.92
C PHE A 123 -1.80 14.49 -13.67
N VAL A 124 -0.64 15.01 -13.23
CA VAL A 124 0.02 16.14 -13.87
C VAL A 124 1.50 15.88 -14.10
N ASP A 125 2.06 16.54 -15.11
CA ASP A 125 3.51 16.52 -15.36
C ASP A 125 4.28 17.43 -14.40
N ARG A 126 5.61 17.53 -14.57
CA ARG A 126 6.48 18.41 -13.77
C ARG A 126 6.00 19.87 -13.74
N TYR A 127 5.36 20.34 -14.81
CA TYR A 127 4.91 21.72 -14.96
C TYR A 127 3.45 21.94 -14.54
N GLY A 128 2.78 20.92 -13.99
CA GLY A 128 1.38 20.99 -13.59
C GLY A 128 0.37 20.85 -14.73
N ARG A 129 0.79 20.43 -15.92
CA ARG A 129 -0.10 20.17 -17.07
C ARG A 129 -0.73 18.79 -16.93
N ASN A 130 -2.04 18.71 -17.18
CA ASN A 130 -2.77 17.44 -17.08
C ASN A 130 -2.22 16.35 -18.00
N ILE A 131 -2.12 15.15 -17.47
CA ILE A 131 -1.80 13.92 -18.18
C ILE A 131 -3.07 13.09 -18.30
N ASP A 132 -3.41 12.65 -19.51
CA ASP A 132 -4.55 11.74 -19.69
C ASP A 132 -4.29 10.42 -18.97
N LYS A 133 -5.17 10.08 -18.01
CA LYS A 133 -5.12 8.83 -17.25
C LYS A 133 -4.99 7.60 -18.14
N LYS A 134 -5.62 7.61 -19.33
CA LYS A 134 -5.58 6.48 -20.28
C LYS A 134 -4.20 6.27 -20.90
N SER A 135 -3.33 7.28 -20.86
CA SER A 135 -1.95 7.17 -21.34
C SER A 135 -1.01 6.52 -20.33
N LEU A 136 -1.44 6.37 -19.07
CA LEU A 136 -0.66 5.80 -17.98
C LEU A 136 -1.06 4.34 -17.73
N PRO A 137 -0.12 3.38 -17.66
CA PRO A 137 -0.43 1.97 -17.36
C PRO A 137 -1.18 1.77 -16.04
N PHE A 138 -1.05 2.70 -15.10
CA PHE A 138 -1.66 2.70 -13.77
C PHE A 138 -2.72 3.80 -13.60
N GLY A 139 -3.10 4.52 -14.66
CA GLY A 139 -3.93 5.73 -14.55
C GLY A 139 -5.29 5.55 -13.89
N ALA A 140 -5.87 4.35 -13.97
CA ALA A 140 -7.14 4.00 -13.33
C ALA A 140 -6.96 3.36 -11.92
N VAL A 141 -5.74 3.20 -11.42
CA VAL A 141 -5.49 2.47 -10.17
C VAL A 141 -6.19 3.11 -8.96
N PHE A 142 -6.33 4.43 -8.95
CA PHE A 142 -6.97 5.18 -7.87
C PHE A 142 -8.47 5.44 -8.10
N ASP A 143 -9.02 5.01 -9.22
CA ASP A 143 -10.45 5.14 -9.53
C ASP A 143 -11.20 3.95 -8.90
N GLN A 144 -11.29 3.95 -7.58
CA GLN A 144 -11.91 2.88 -6.81
C GLN A 144 -13.36 3.23 -6.41
N GLU A 145 -14.14 2.18 -6.20
CA GLU A 145 -15.49 2.25 -5.65
C GLU A 145 -15.47 1.91 -4.16
N ASN A 146 -16.52 2.30 -3.45
CA ASN A 146 -16.72 1.89 -2.07
C ASN A 146 -16.98 0.38 -1.98
N ARG A 147 -16.40 -0.26 -0.99
CA ARG A 147 -16.49 -1.69 -0.71
C ARG A 147 -16.65 -1.93 0.78
N SER A 148 -17.19 -3.07 1.14
CA SER A 148 -17.17 -3.56 2.50
C SER A 148 -15.74 -3.93 2.94
N GLN A 149 -15.54 -4.18 4.24
CA GLN A 149 -14.22 -4.54 4.78
C GLN A 149 -13.67 -5.82 4.15
N GLY A 150 -14.49 -6.87 4.03
CA GLY A 150 -14.07 -8.13 3.39
C GLY A 150 -13.74 -7.95 1.90
N GLN A 151 -14.54 -7.15 1.18
CA GLN A 151 -14.28 -6.84 -0.24
C GLN A 151 -13.01 -6.00 -0.43
N TRP A 152 -12.69 -5.10 0.50
CA TRP A 152 -11.41 -4.38 0.47
C TRP A 152 -10.22 -5.30 0.73
N LEU A 153 -10.33 -6.20 1.72
CA LEU A 153 -9.30 -7.22 1.95
C LEU A 153 -9.06 -8.06 0.71
N ARG A 154 -10.14 -8.51 0.04
CA ARG A 154 -10.02 -9.23 -1.23
C ARG A 154 -9.32 -8.40 -2.30
N ARG A 155 -9.70 -7.14 -2.47
CA ARG A 155 -9.10 -6.22 -3.45
C ARG A 155 -7.60 -6.04 -3.21
N PHE A 156 -7.21 -5.85 -1.95
CA PHE A 156 -5.80 -5.71 -1.56
C PHE A 156 -5.02 -7.01 -1.73
N PHE A 157 -5.64 -8.14 -1.42
CA PHE A 157 -5.02 -9.46 -1.60
C PHE A 157 -4.75 -9.77 -3.07
N ASP A 158 -5.71 -9.51 -3.95
CA ASP A 158 -5.61 -9.85 -5.37
C ASP A 158 -4.71 -8.87 -6.16
N LEU A 159 -4.75 -7.58 -5.85
CA LEU A 159 -4.23 -6.53 -6.74
C LEU A 159 -3.31 -5.51 -6.05
N GLY A 160 -3.06 -5.64 -4.73
CA GLY A 160 -2.19 -4.74 -3.98
C GLY A 160 -2.77 -3.36 -3.74
N ASN A 161 -1.90 -2.38 -3.48
CA ASN A 161 -2.28 -1.01 -3.15
C ASN A 161 -2.97 -0.31 -4.33
N CYS A 162 -4.13 0.28 -4.05
CA CYS A 162 -4.93 1.01 -5.03
C CYS A 162 -5.55 2.29 -4.47
N ILE A 163 -5.06 2.75 -3.33
CA ILE A 163 -5.53 3.97 -2.66
C ILE A 163 -4.46 5.06 -2.78
N CYS A 164 -4.88 6.24 -3.20
CA CYS A 164 -4.00 7.39 -3.33
C CYS A 164 -3.76 8.03 -1.95
N HIS A 165 -2.60 7.80 -1.37
CA HIS A 165 -2.23 8.24 -0.02
C HIS A 165 -2.45 9.75 0.22
N PRO A 166 -1.98 10.69 -0.63
CA PRO A 166 -2.13 12.12 -0.36
C PRO A 166 -3.56 12.66 -0.52
N THR A 167 -4.55 11.81 -0.81
CA THR A 167 -5.97 12.18 -0.76
C THR A 167 -6.59 11.99 0.62
N MET A 168 -5.89 11.32 1.54
CA MET A 168 -6.38 10.86 2.83
C MET A 168 -6.86 11.99 3.75
N LEU A 169 -7.99 11.73 4.44
CA LEU A 169 -8.35 12.30 5.73
C LEU A 169 -8.68 11.13 6.66
N ILE A 170 -7.95 10.95 7.75
CA ILE A 170 -8.11 9.84 8.70
C ILE A 170 -8.40 10.37 10.10
N ARG A 171 -9.18 9.64 10.91
CA ARG A 171 -9.32 9.95 12.34
C ARG A 171 -7.99 9.73 13.04
N LYS A 172 -7.55 10.68 13.86
CA LYS A 172 -6.32 10.52 14.65
C LYS A 172 -6.38 9.28 15.54
N SER A 173 -7.55 8.97 16.10
CA SER A 173 -7.79 7.76 16.91
C SER A 173 -7.49 6.45 16.18
N CYS A 174 -7.53 6.41 14.85
CA CYS A 174 -7.12 5.22 14.10
C CYS A 174 -5.62 4.92 14.27
N TYR A 175 -4.77 5.93 14.35
CA TYR A 175 -3.34 5.73 14.64
C TYR A 175 -3.10 5.28 16.08
N GLU A 176 -3.91 5.75 17.02
CA GLU A 176 -3.86 5.32 18.43
C GLU A 176 -4.26 3.85 18.60
N ASP A 177 -5.27 3.39 17.86
CA ASP A 177 -5.79 2.01 17.91
C ASP A 177 -4.92 1.02 17.10
N LEU A 178 -4.47 1.42 15.92
CA LEU A 178 -3.78 0.55 14.97
C LEU A 178 -2.25 0.66 15.02
N GLY A 179 -1.71 1.69 15.66
CA GLY A 179 -0.33 2.09 15.56
C GLY A 179 -0.03 2.89 14.28
N MET A 180 1.11 3.52 14.24
CA MET A 180 1.57 4.39 13.16
C MET A 180 2.09 3.62 11.94
N TYR A 181 2.67 4.33 10.99
CA TYR A 181 3.38 3.71 9.87
C TYR A 181 4.60 2.94 10.37
N LYS A 182 4.87 1.78 9.77
CA LYS A 182 6.05 0.96 10.11
C LYS A 182 7.31 1.56 9.48
N ASN A 183 8.24 2.03 10.30
CA ASN A 183 9.48 2.67 9.84
C ASN A 183 10.40 1.74 9.01
N GLN A 184 10.18 0.43 9.08
CA GLN A 184 10.91 -0.58 8.29
C GLN A 184 10.46 -0.65 6.84
N LEU A 185 9.29 -0.09 6.51
CA LEU A 185 8.74 -0.04 5.16
C LEU A 185 9.07 1.30 4.50
N ARG A 186 9.43 1.25 3.23
CA ARG A 186 9.75 2.45 2.45
C ARG A 186 8.85 2.64 1.23
N GLN A 187 8.43 1.54 0.60
CA GLN A 187 7.60 1.58 -0.60
C GLN A 187 6.12 1.42 -0.30
N LEU A 188 5.79 0.69 0.76
CA LEU A 188 4.43 0.25 1.07
C LEU A 188 3.98 0.52 2.53
N PRO A 189 4.46 1.57 3.21
CA PRO A 189 4.01 1.86 4.56
C PRO A 189 2.52 2.21 4.61
N ASP A 190 2.02 2.89 3.59
CA ASP A 190 0.62 3.22 3.40
C ASP A 190 -0.23 1.96 3.17
N PHE A 191 0.23 1.03 2.34
CA PHE A 191 -0.48 -0.23 2.09
C PHE A 191 -0.63 -1.10 3.34
N ASP A 192 0.43 -1.23 4.17
CA ASP A 192 0.35 -1.87 5.47
C ASP A 192 -0.71 -1.20 6.37
N MET A 193 -0.73 0.14 6.38
CA MET A 193 -1.72 0.90 7.13
C MET A 193 -3.15 0.66 6.62
N TRP A 194 -3.37 0.62 5.29
CA TRP A 194 -4.71 0.38 4.73
C TRP A 194 -5.23 -1.02 5.07
N ILE A 195 -4.37 -2.04 5.05
CA ILE A 195 -4.75 -3.40 5.45
C ILE A 195 -5.16 -3.44 6.94
N ARG A 196 -4.39 -2.79 7.83
CA ARG A 196 -4.76 -2.69 9.25
C ARG A 196 -6.07 -1.90 9.44
N LEU A 197 -6.23 -0.81 8.71
CA LEU A 197 -7.39 0.06 8.80
C LEU A 197 -8.68 -0.68 8.40
N VAL A 198 -8.70 -1.34 7.24
CA VAL A 198 -9.92 -2.01 6.75
C VAL A 198 -10.32 -3.24 7.58
N LYS A 199 -9.40 -3.82 8.35
CA LYS A 199 -9.73 -4.89 9.32
C LYS A 199 -10.56 -4.37 10.50
N ARG A 200 -10.48 -3.09 10.80
CA ARG A 200 -11.07 -2.49 12.00
C ARG A 200 -12.15 -1.46 11.71
N TYR A 201 -11.98 -0.69 10.65
CA TYR A 201 -12.83 0.44 10.27
C TYR A 201 -13.31 0.32 8.84
N GLU A 202 -14.44 0.92 8.54
CA GLU A 202 -14.84 1.19 7.17
C GLU A 202 -13.95 2.30 6.58
N ILE A 203 -13.77 2.30 5.29
CA ILE A 203 -13.17 3.42 4.56
C ILE A 203 -14.14 3.93 3.50
N TYR A 204 -14.06 5.21 3.21
CA TYR A 204 -14.90 5.86 2.21
C TYR A 204 -14.05 6.41 1.07
N ILE A 205 -14.41 6.06 -0.14
CA ILE A 205 -13.79 6.59 -1.37
C ILE A 205 -14.75 7.58 -2.00
N SER A 206 -14.34 8.85 -2.03
CA SER A 206 -15.01 9.89 -2.78
C SER A 206 -14.77 9.74 -4.29
N ASP A 207 -15.75 10.05 -5.10
CA ASP A 207 -15.62 10.12 -6.56
C ASP A 207 -14.91 11.41 -7.03
N ARG A 208 -14.67 12.36 -6.10
CA ARG A 208 -13.95 13.62 -6.40
C ARG A 208 -12.45 13.39 -6.58
N GLU A 209 -11.87 14.06 -7.55
CA GLU A 209 -10.41 14.18 -7.69
C GLU A 209 -9.92 15.20 -6.66
N LEU A 210 -9.22 14.72 -5.61
CA LEU A 210 -8.81 15.53 -4.47
C LEU A 210 -7.37 16.00 -4.53
N ILE A 211 -6.57 15.45 -5.46
CA ILE A 211 -5.15 15.74 -5.61
C ILE A 211 -4.75 15.83 -7.07
N ASN A 212 -3.87 16.74 -7.41
CA ASN A 212 -3.06 16.73 -8.61
C ASN A 212 -1.76 15.99 -8.29
N PHE A 213 -1.74 14.69 -8.62
CA PHE A 213 -0.60 13.81 -8.39
C PHE A 213 0.45 14.03 -9.48
N ARG A 214 1.64 14.43 -9.09
CA ARG A 214 2.71 14.78 -10.03
C ARG A 214 3.51 13.56 -10.43
N ILE A 215 3.64 13.34 -11.74
CA ILE A 215 4.45 12.27 -12.31
C ILE A 215 5.85 12.83 -12.61
N LEU A 216 6.83 12.36 -11.85
CA LEU A 216 8.24 12.71 -11.98
C LEU A 216 9.05 11.43 -12.23
N PRO A 217 9.27 11.02 -13.50
CA PRO A 217 9.94 9.77 -13.83
C PRO A 217 11.35 9.71 -13.22
N GLY A 218 11.61 8.70 -12.40
CA GLY A 218 12.88 8.50 -11.70
C GLY A 218 13.05 9.30 -10.39
N GLU A 219 12.21 10.28 -10.10
CA GLU A 219 12.28 11.14 -8.91
C GLU A 219 11.24 10.77 -7.85
N ASN A 220 10.00 10.42 -8.23
CA ASN A 220 9.01 9.99 -7.25
C ASN A 220 9.51 8.79 -6.43
N ALA A 221 9.18 8.75 -5.14
CA ALA A 221 9.51 7.63 -4.25
C ALA A 221 9.01 6.28 -4.79
N SER A 222 7.89 6.27 -5.50
CA SER A 222 7.27 5.11 -6.17
C SER A 222 7.84 4.79 -7.55
N SER A 223 8.85 5.54 -8.04
CA SER A 223 9.44 5.31 -9.37
C SER A 223 9.96 3.88 -9.52
N GLN A 224 9.68 3.27 -10.67
CA GLN A 224 10.07 1.90 -10.99
C GLN A 224 11.57 1.81 -11.33
N THR A 225 12.41 1.80 -10.31
CA THR A 225 13.82 1.41 -10.41
C THR A 225 13.98 -0.05 -10.03
N SER A 226 15.06 -0.70 -10.48
CA SER A 226 15.35 -2.10 -10.08
C SER A 226 15.36 -2.28 -8.57
N THR A 227 15.96 -1.35 -7.82
CA THR A 227 16.03 -1.39 -6.36
C THR A 227 14.64 -1.23 -5.72
N ASN A 228 13.82 -0.29 -6.19
CA ASN A 228 12.47 -0.09 -5.67
C ASN A 228 11.56 -1.27 -5.99
N SER A 229 11.68 -1.87 -7.17
CA SER A 229 10.90 -3.06 -7.56
C SER A 229 11.22 -4.26 -6.66
N ILE A 230 12.52 -4.53 -6.41
CA ILE A 230 12.93 -5.59 -5.48
C ILE A 230 12.41 -5.30 -4.07
N ARG A 231 12.56 -4.06 -3.59
CA ARG A 231 12.08 -3.66 -2.27
C ARG A 231 10.58 -3.83 -2.15
N SER A 232 9.80 -3.38 -3.14
CA SER A 232 8.35 -3.53 -3.15
C SER A 232 7.91 -4.99 -3.04
N ILE A 233 8.56 -5.91 -3.76
CA ILE A 233 8.27 -7.35 -3.67
C ILE A 233 8.57 -7.89 -2.27
N ASN A 234 9.70 -7.49 -1.68
CA ASN A 234 10.08 -7.92 -0.33
C ASN A 234 9.14 -7.33 0.74
N GLU A 235 8.76 -6.06 0.60
CA GLU A 235 7.80 -5.43 1.51
C GLU A 235 6.41 -6.08 1.39
N HIS A 236 5.96 -6.44 0.17
CA HIS A 236 4.72 -7.21 0.01
C HIS A 236 4.80 -8.58 0.70
N LEU A 237 5.94 -9.28 0.63
CA LEU A 237 6.12 -10.55 1.33
C LEU A 237 5.97 -10.37 2.85
N VAL A 238 6.63 -9.36 3.41
CA VAL A 238 6.57 -9.06 4.86
C VAL A 238 5.15 -8.67 5.29
N ILE A 239 4.46 -7.83 4.50
CA ILE A 239 3.08 -7.43 4.76
C ILE A 239 2.14 -8.63 4.66
N ALA A 240 2.34 -9.49 3.65
CA ALA A 240 1.49 -10.65 3.41
C ALA A 240 1.57 -11.68 4.53
N GLU A 241 2.70 -11.81 5.25
CA GLU A 241 2.84 -12.72 6.39
C GLU A 241 1.75 -12.45 7.45
N SER A 242 1.45 -11.19 7.73
CA SER A 242 0.42 -10.77 8.70
C SER A 242 -0.93 -10.41 8.05
N PHE A 243 -1.10 -10.65 6.75
CA PHE A 243 -2.27 -10.18 6.01
C PHE A 243 -3.59 -10.66 6.62
N PHE A 244 -3.70 -11.92 6.98
CA PHE A 244 -4.91 -12.50 7.57
C PHE A 244 -4.95 -12.47 9.11
N GLU A 245 -3.94 -11.90 9.77
CA GLU A 245 -4.00 -11.67 11.21
C GLU A 245 -5.17 -10.74 11.55
N ASN A 246 -5.94 -11.09 12.59
CA ASN A 246 -7.12 -10.35 13.04
C ASN A 246 -8.25 -10.17 12.00
N VAL A 247 -8.20 -10.86 10.85
CA VAL A 247 -9.35 -10.99 9.96
C VAL A 247 -10.31 -11.98 10.58
N ASN A 248 -11.55 -11.55 10.85
CA ASN A 248 -12.56 -12.40 11.44
C ASN A 248 -13.28 -13.26 10.38
N ARG A 249 -14.16 -14.18 10.87
CA ARG A 249 -14.92 -15.09 10.00
C ARG A 249 -15.78 -14.36 8.98
N ASP A 250 -16.52 -13.35 9.42
CA ASP A 250 -17.46 -12.62 8.55
C ASP A 250 -16.73 -11.87 7.45
N GLN A 251 -15.63 -11.20 7.78
CA GLN A 251 -14.76 -10.54 6.79
C GLN A 251 -14.16 -11.54 5.78
N LEU A 252 -13.75 -12.73 6.26
CA LEU A 252 -13.21 -13.76 5.36
C LEU A 252 -14.28 -14.31 4.43
N ILE A 253 -15.47 -14.62 4.94
CA ILE A 253 -16.59 -15.10 4.13
C ILE A 253 -17.01 -14.01 3.14
N GLU A 254 -17.16 -12.76 3.58
CA GLU A 254 -17.58 -11.65 2.73
C GLU A 254 -16.62 -11.41 1.55
N GLY A 255 -15.32 -11.48 1.80
CA GLY A 255 -14.31 -11.19 0.77
C GLY A 255 -13.90 -12.40 -0.08
N PHE A 256 -13.99 -13.63 0.44
CA PHE A 256 -13.33 -14.79 -0.15
C PHE A 256 -14.24 -16.02 -0.32
N SER A 257 -15.55 -15.88 -0.15
CA SER A 257 -16.50 -17.01 -0.19
C SER A 257 -16.42 -17.88 -1.46
N ASP A 258 -16.05 -17.29 -2.59
CA ASP A 258 -15.82 -18.00 -3.87
C ASP A 258 -14.60 -18.91 -3.83
N LEU A 259 -13.62 -18.61 -2.96
CA LEU A 259 -12.35 -19.32 -2.84
C LEU A 259 -12.31 -20.31 -1.67
N LEU A 260 -13.24 -20.22 -0.71
CA LEU A 260 -13.28 -21.10 0.45
C LEU A 260 -13.71 -22.52 0.06
N ILE A 261 -13.09 -23.54 0.65
CA ILE A 261 -13.50 -24.93 0.56
C ILE A 261 -14.61 -25.18 1.59
N VAL A 262 -14.35 -24.89 2.87
CA VAL A 262 -15.34 -25.02 3.93
C VAL A 262 -16.03 -23.67 4.14
N LYS A 263 -17.09 -23.44 3.34
CA LYS A 263 -17.75 -22.13 3.23
C LYS A 263 -18.34 -21.58 4.53
N ASN A 264 -18.76 -22.46 5.44
CA ASN A 264 -19.40 -22.06 6.70
C ASN A 264 -18.39 -21.71 7.80
N ILE A 265 -17.13 -22.11 7.63
CA ILE A 265 -16.05 -21.91 8.63
C ILE A 265 -16.54 -22.22 10.06
N PRO A 266 -16.80 -23.49 10.42
CA PRO A 266 -17.52 -23.82 11.64
C PRO A 266 -16.71 -23.60 12.93
N SER A 267 -15.38 -23.48 12.86
CA SER A 267 -14.50 -23.26 14.00
C SER A 267 -13.32 -22.37 13.69
N GLU A 268 -12.57 -21.94 14.70
CA GLU A 268 -11.34 -21.16 14.56
C GLU A 268 -10.24 -21.95 13.85
N GLU A 269 -10.22 -23.26 13.99
CA GLU A 269 -9.29 -24.13 13.28
C GLU A 269 -9.57 -24.10 11.76
N HIS A 270 -10.84 -24.16 11.35
CA HIS A 270 -11.22 -24.00 9.95
C HIS A 270 -10.86 -22.62 9.44
N LEU A 271 -11.11 -21.57 10.24
CA LEU A 271 -10.71 -20.20 9.89
C LEU A 271 -9.20 -20.09 9.64
N TYR A 272 -8.40 -20.72 10.51
CA TYR A 272 -6.94 -20.74 10.37
C TYR A 272 -6.48 -21.50 9.10
N ILE A 273 -7.08 -22.66 8.82
CA ILE A 273 -6.78 -23.46 7.63
C ILE A 273 -7.17 -22.70 6.35
N GLU A 274 -8.37 -22.11 6.29
CA GLU A 274 -8.81 -21.35 5.10
C GLU A 274 -7.89 -20.16 4.82
N LYS A 275 -7.51 -19.40 5.85
CA LYS A 275 -6.54 -18.29 5.71
C LYS A 275 -5.21 -18.74 5.11
N ALA A 276 -4.66 -19.86 5.59
CA ALA A 276 -3.40 -20.42 5.08
C ALA A 276 -3.54 -20.91 3.64
N ARG A 277 -4.68 -21.53 3.32
CA ARG A 277 -4.97 -22.08 1.98
C ARG A 277 -5.11 -21.01 0.92
N LEU A 278 -5.65 -19.84 1.26
CA LEU A 278 -5.80 -18.73 0.33
C LEU A 278 -4.47 -18.28 -0.29
N PHE A 279 -3.35 -18.49 0.36
CA PHE A 279 -2.03 -18.18 -0.21
C PHE A 279 -1.60 -19.09 -1.36
N PHE A 280 -2.33 -20.19 -1.64
CA PHE A 280 -2.11 -21.03 -2.83
C PHE A 280 -3.08 -20.73 -3.97
N VAL A 281 -4.02 -19.82 -3.77
CA VAL A 281 -4.90 -19.39 -4.85
C VAL A 281 -4.07 -18.63 -5.89
N GLU A 282 -4.29 -18.95 -7.15
CA GLU A 282 -3.57 -18.33 -8.25
C GLU A 282 -3.80 -16.82 -8.26
N ASN A 283 -2.72 -16.07 -8.10
CA ASN A 283 -2.72 -14.63 -8.08
C ASN A 283 -1.76 -14.12 -9.16
N GLN A 284 -2.23 -13.29 -10.08
CA GLN A 284 -1.43 -12.78 -11.20
C GLN A 284 -0.25 -11.90 -10.75
N TRP A 285 -0.34 -11.34 -9.55
CA TRP A 285 0.60 -10.34 -9.05
C TRP A 285 1.70 -10.92 -8.14
N LEU A 286 1.33 -11.72 -7.14
CA LEU A 286 2.22 -12.13 -6.03
C LEU A 286 2.28 -13.64 -5.79
N ASN A 287 2.05 -14.47 -6.81
CA ASN A 287 2.00 -15.94 -6.66
C ASN A 287 3.17 -16.51 -5.85
N LYS A 288 4.41 -16.12 -6.17
CA LYS A 288 5.58 -16.69 -5.52
C LYS A 288 5.71 -16.31 -4.04
N PRO A 289 5.62 -15.03 -3.63
CA PRO A 289 5.58 -14.63 -2.22
C PRO A 289 4.45 -15.31 -1.45
N TYR A 290 3.25 -15.35 -2.00
CA TYR A 290 2.09 -15.98 -1.35
C TYR A 290 2.29 -17.49 -1.16
N ASN A 291 2.74 -18.20 -2.19
CA ASN A 291 3.01 -19.64 -2.09
C ASN A 291 4.05 -19.97 -1.01
N ILE A 292 5.07 -19.13 -0.82
CA ILE A 292 6.05 -19.31 0.26
C ILE A 292 5.36 -19.22 1.62
N ILE A 293 4.51 -18.19 1.83
CA ILE A 293 3.75 -18.02 3.07
C ILE A 293 2.80 -19.20 3.26
N GLY A 294 2.11 -19.62 2.19
CA GLY A 294 1.24 -20.81 2.19
C GLY A 294 1.97 -22.07 2.64
N LEU A 295 3.16 -22.35 2.08
CA LEU A 295 3.96 -23.50 2.50
C LEU A 295 4.36 -23.44 3.97
N LEU A 296 4.83 -22.29 4.46
CA LEU A 296 5.21 -22.13 5.86
C LEU A 296 4.03 -22.31 6.80
N SER A 297 2.86 -21.77 6.42
CA SER A 297 1.62 -21.90 7.21
C SER A 297 1.11 -23.34 7.21
N MET A 298 1.11 -24.02 6.05
CA MET A 298 0.69 -25.42 5.97
C MET A 298 1.65 -26.34 6.71
N TYR A 299 2.96 -26.10 6.69
CA TYR A 299 3.90 -26.87 7.50
C TYR A 299 3.55 -26.84 8.99
N LYS A 300 3.14 -25.67 9.51
CA LYS A 300 2.66 -25.54 10.91
C LYS A 300 1.34 -26.29 11.14
N ILE A 301 0.41 -26.25 10.18
CA ILE A 301 -0.87 -26.94 10.23
C ILE A 301 -0.66 -28.45 10.27
N PHE A 302 0.15 -29.00 9.37
CA PHE A 302 0.46 -30.45 9.33
C PHE A 302 1.24 -30.91 10.56
N GLY A 303 2.00 -30.06 11.22
CA GLY A 303 2.67 -30.32 12.47
C GLY A 303 1.76 -30.37 13.72
N ASN A 304 0.49 -29.95 13.59
CA ASN A 304 -0.49 -29.98 14.67
C ASN A 304 -1.52 -31.08 14.44
N SER A 305 -1.59 -32.09 15.34
CA SER A 305 -2.43 -33.27 15.14
C SER A 305 -3.92 -32.96 14.94
N LYS A 306 -4.48 -31.95 15.63
CA LYS A 306 -5.88 -31.55 15.47
C LYS A 306 -6.14 -30.93 14.09
N LEU A 307 -5.27 -30.01 13.67
CA LEU A 307 -5.39 -29.36 12.37
C LEU A 307 -5.13 -30.33 11.22
N HIS A 308 -4.14 -31.24 11.37
CA HIS A 308 -3.86 -32.30 10.40
C HIS A 308 -5.06 -33.22 10.18
N HIS A 309 -5.75 -33.61 11.27
CA HIS A 309 -6.97 -34.41 11.16
C HIS A 309 -8.09 -33.70 10.37
N LEU A 310 -8.29 -32.39 10.60
CA LEU A 310 -9.23 -31.59 9.83
C LEU A 310 -8.81 -31.48 8.35
N MET A 311 -7.51 -31.29 8.06
CA MET A 311 -7.02 -31.25 6.69
C MET A 311 -7.36 -32.50 5.88
N ILE A 312 -7.27 -33.67 6.50
CA ILE A 312 -7.62 -34.94 5.84
C ILE A 312 -9.13 -35.07 5.67
N ASN A 313 -9.92 -34.81 6.73
CA ASN A 313 -11.36 -35.14 6.72
C ASN A 313 -12.22 -34.09 6.00
N ASP A 314 -11.92 -32.81 6.17
CA ASP A 314 -12.78 -31.72 5.73
C ASP A 314 -12.25 -31.03 4.46
N TYR A 315 -10.95 -31.18 4.17
CA TYR A 315 -10.30 -30.58 3.00
C TYR A 315 -9.77 -31.60 2.00
N GLU A 316 -9.77 -32.89 2.31
CA GLU A 316 -9.22 -33.96 1.47
C GLU A 316 -7.74 -33.74 1.11
N MET A 317 -6.99 -33.13 2.04
CA MET A 317 -5.57 -32.77 1.87
C MET A 317 -4.73 -33.54 2.91
N ASP A 318 -3.95 -34.51 2.43
CA ASP A 318 -3.05 -35.33 3.22
C ASP A 318 -1.58 -34.89 3.10
N ASP A 319 -0.66 -35.64 3.71
CA ASP A 319 0.78 -35.38 3.63
C ASP A 319 1.30 -35.44 2.18
N ARG A 320 0.70 -36.26 1.30
CA ARG A 320 1.10 -36.36 -0.11
C ARG A 320 0.73 -35.09 -0.87
N TRP A 321 -0.45 -34.55 -0.60
CA TRP A 321 -0.85 -33.25 -1.15
C TRP A 321 0.16 -32.17 -0.78
N PHE A 322 0.59 -32.12 0.49
CA PHE A 322 1.56 -31.12 0.94
C PHE A 322 2.95 -31.33 0.31
N GLN A 323 3.41 -32.59 0.22
CA GLN A 323 4.67 -32.92 -0.48
C GLN A 323 4.66 -32.52 -1.95
N GLN A 324 3.51 -32.69 -2.62
CA GLN A 324 3.34 -32.25 -4.00
C GLN A 324 3.40 -30.73 -4.09
N LYS A 325 2.71 -29.99 -3.21
CA LYS A 325 2.77 -28.51 -3.16
C LYS A 325 4.19 -27.99 -2.95
N MET A 326 4.99 -28.64 -2.10
CA MET A 326 6.40 -28.29 -1.95
C MET A 326 7.22 -28.50 -3.24
N ALA A 327 6.87 -29.46 -4.08
CA ALA A 327 7.54 -29.70 -5.36
C ALA A 327 7.13 -28.70 -6.45
N GLU A 328 5.95 -28.06 -6.33
CA GLU A 328 5.42 -27.09 -7.30
C GLU A 328 5.98 -25.68 -7.05
N VAL A 329 6.33 -25.34 -5.82
CA VAL A 329 6.79 -23.98 -5.42
C VAL A 329 8.31 -23.86 -5.57
N ASP A 330 8.76 -23.29 -6.67
CA ASP A 330 10.19 -23.00 -6.87
C ASP A 330 10.58 -21.69 -6.16
N VAL A 331 11.15 -21.81 -4.97
CA VAL A 331 11.56 -20.68 -4.14
C VAL A 331 12.79 -19.96 -4.71
N LEU A 332 13.67 -20.68 -5.40
CA LEU A 332 15.00 -20.20 -5.78
C LEU A 332 15.04 -19.59 -7.19
N ARG A 333 14.24 -20.09 -8.11
CA ARG A 333 14.29 -19.63 -9.50
C ARG A 333 13.37 -18.44 -9.74
N PRO A 334 13.86 -17.36 -10.37
CA PRO A 334 12.98 -16.31 -10.84
C PRO A 334 12.02 -16.89 -11.89
N LYS A 335 10.76 -16.43 -11.91
CA LYS A 335 9.80 -16.80 -12.95
C LYS A 335 10.34 -16.30 -14.29
N MET A 336 10.89 -17.21 -15.12
CA MET A 336 11.37 -16.85 -16.46
C MET A 336 10.17 -16.55 -17.35
N THR A 337 10.18 -15.38 -17.99
CA THR A 337 9.19 -15.08 -19.04
C THR A 337 9.37 -16.07 -20.19
N GLU A 338 8.30 -16.35 -20.95
CA GLU A 338 8.40 -17.22 -22.12
C GLU A 338 9.45 -16.72 -23.12
N GLU A 339 9.61 -15.42 -23.26
CA GLU A 339 10.65 -14.80 -24.06
C GLU A 339 12.07 -15.12 -23.58
N THR A 340 12.27 -15.12 -22.26
CA THR A 340 13.56 -15.52 -21.65
C THR A 340 13.83 -17.00 -21.82
N LYS A 341 12.80 -17.85 -21.67
CA LYS A 341 12.93 -19.31 -21.95
C LYS A 341 13.31 -19.57 -23.40
N VAL A 342 12.66 -18.90 -24.34
CA VAL A 342 12.98 -19.01 -25.78
C VAL A 342 14.41 -18.57 -26.06
N LYS A 343 14.86 -17.43 -25.50
CA LYS A 343 16.26 -16.96 -25.66
C LYS A 343 17.27 -17.97 -25.10
N ILE A 344 17.00 -18.54 -23.92
CA ILE A 344 17.89 -19.55 -23.31
C ILE A 344 17.91 -20.83 -24.15
N LEU A 345 16.77 -21.34 -24.61
CA LEU A 345 16.69 -22.51 -25.49
C LEU A 345 17.44 -22.28 -26.81
N TRP A 346 17.34 -21.09 -27.37
CA TRP A 346 18.07 -20.71 -28.57
C TRP A 346 19.58 -20.69 -28.33
N ILE A 347 20.06 -20.10 -27.22
CA ILE A 347 21.48 -20.11 -26.84
C ILE A 347 21.98 -21.55 -26.65
N TRP A 348 21.23 -22.42 -25.94
CA TRP A 348 21.60 -23.84 -25.76
C TRP A 348 21.65 -24.60 -27.07
N SER A 349 20.72 -24.34 -27.99
CA SER A 349 20.74 -24.97 -29.31
C SER A 349 21.96 -24.54 -30.12
N THR A 350 22.36 -23.28 -30.01
CA THR A 350 23.52 -22.71 -30.71
C THR A 350 24.81 -23.26 -30.10
N VAL A 351 24.93 -23.34 -28.78
CA VAL A 351 26.06 -23.92 -28.07
C VAL A 351 26.19 -25.43 -28.41
N LYS A 352 25.10 -26.19 -28.44
CA LYS A 352 25.12 -27.60 -28.88
C LYS A 352 25.63 -27.73 -30.31
N LYS A 353 25.23 -26.91 -31.25
CA LYS A 353 25.71 -26.91 -32.63
C LYS A 353 27.22 -26.61 -32.69
N LEU A 354 27.71 -25.66 -31.93
CA LEU A 354 29.14 -25.33 -31.85
C LEU A 354 29.94 -26.49 -31.27
N ILE A 355 29.50 -27.12 -30.18
CA ILE A 355 30.14 -28.29 -29.59
C ILE A 355 30.20 -29.43 -30.60
N PHE A 356 29.12 -29.69 -31.34
CA PHE A 356 29.08 -30.75 -32.36
C PHE A 356 30.03 -30.48 -33.56
N MET A 357 30.25 -29.20 -33.88
CA MET A 357 31.23 -28.83 -34.93
C MET A 357 32.70 -29.04 -34.49
N PHE A 358 32.98 -28.87 -33.19
CA PHE A 358 34.33 -29.08 -32.64
C PHE A 358 34.67 -30.56 -32.44
N TYR A 359 33.70 -31.44 -32.27
CA TYR A 359 33.92 -32.89 -32.12
C TYR A 359 33.91 -33.67 -33.46
N ARG A 360 33.70 -32.98 -34.59
CA ARG A 360 33.77 -33.56 -35.95
C ARG A 360 35.06 -33.22 -36.71
N LYS A 361 36.02 -32.62 -36.07
CA LYS A 361 37.39 -32.49 -36.55
C LYS A 361 38.31 -33.34 -35.67
#